data_df25186832e296a144651ff84edf3130
#
_entry.id   df25186832e296a144651ff84edf3130
#
_cell.length_a   1.000
_cell.length_b   1.000
_cell.length_c   1.000
_cell.angle_alpha   90.00
_cell.angle_beta   90.00
_cell.angle_gamma   90.00
#
_symmetry.space_group_name_H-M   'P 1'
#
loop_
_entity.id
_entity.type
_entity.pdbx_description
1 polymer ?
#
loop_
_entity_poly.entity_id
_entity_poly.type
_entity_poly.pdbx_seq_one_letter_code
_entity_poly.pdbx_strand_id
1 'polypeptide(L)'
;MQSALERTGTAIYVMDNNSNYVDREEIIGFDALYDSMMKSKKGVTWKGSVAHYVLNSMEETYKLSEELEKGTYKARPTTQFKITSPKPRDIISTCFRDRVYQRSLNDNALYPIMTKQLIRDNWACQKGKGTDDARDRMKIFLQRMYRKYGTDFYGLQCDIHGYYPNMRHDLTKELFRDKLDDWLYEQTATVLDGQYAGDVGYNPGSQMIQIAGITFLSEYDHMMRSRPKPRITADIWMIQHCSIHQKNIWKT
;
A
#
# COMPACT_ATOMS: atom_id res chain seq x y z
N MET A 1 -54.29 15.61 -11.50
CA MET A 1 -54.00 14.44 -10.65
C MET A 1 -52.48 14.35 -10.51
N GLN A 2 -52.01 15.23 -9.65
CA GLN A 2 -50.62 15.22 -9.09
C GLN A 2 -50.80 14.81 -7.65
N SER A 3 -50.24 13.68 -7.24
CA SER A 3 -49.81 13.44 -5.87
C SER A 3 -49.51 11.93 -5.67
N ALA A 4 -48.44 11.66 -5.03
CA ALA A 4 -47.98 10.37 -4.52
C ALA A 4 -46.87 9.67 -5.33
N LEU A 5 -45.67 10.25 -5.29
CA LEU A 5 -44.40 9.53 -5.48
C LEU A 5 -43.24 10.33 -4.81
N GLU A 6 -43.46 10.66 -3.54
CA GLU A 6 -42.37 11.07 -2.66
C GLU A 6 -42.41 10.14 -1.45
N ARG A 7 -41.53 9.15 -1.41
CA ARG A 7 -40.97 8.49 -0.22
C ARG A 7 -40.43 7.09 -0.59
N THR A 8 -39.28 7.05 -1.15
CA THR A 8 -38.24 6.03 -0.86
C THR A 8 -36.97 6.49 -1.56
N GLY A 9 -36.11 7.13 -0.79
CA GLY A 9 -34.81 7.58 -1.28
C GLY A 9 -33.85 6.42 -1.44
N THR A 10 -34.12 5.55 -2.39
CA THR A 10 -33.12 4.61 -2.89
C THR A 10 -32.52 5.25 -4.12
N ALA A 11 -31.39 5.91 -3.96
CA ALA A 11 -30.58 6.34 -5.07
C ALA A 11 -30.20 5.12 -5.89
N ILE A 12 -30.84 4.93 -7.05
CA ILE A 12 -30.42 3.94 -8.05
C ILE A 12 -29.12 4.49 -8.64
N TYR A 13 -27.99 4.11 -8.06
CA TYR A 13 -26.70 4.30 -8.69
C TYR A 13 -26.60 3.33 -9.88
N VAL A 14 -26.61 3.88 -11.07
CA VAL A 14 -26.23 3.17 -12.28
C VAL A 14 -24.77 2.77 -12.07
N MET A 15 -24.53 1.48 -11.82
CA MET A 15 -23.19 0.95 -11.73
C MET A 15 -22.54 1.05 -13.11
N ASP A 16 -21.68 2.05 -13.26
CA ASP A 16 -20.71 2.05 -14.35
C ASP A 16 -19.70 0.95 -14.02
N ASN A 17 -19.66 -0.10 -14.82
CA ASN A 17 -18.87 -1.33 -14.59
C ASN A 17 -17.35 -1.09 -14.54
N ASN A 18 -16.89 0.15 -14.53
CA ASN A 18 -15.49 0.55 -14.48
C ASN A 18 -15.17 1.48 -13.30
N SER A 19 -16.10 1.77 -12.38
CA SER A 19 -15.84 2.62 -11.23
C SER A 19 -15.21 1.80 -10.10
N ASN A 20 -14.04 2.23 -9.65
CA ASN A 20 -13.41 1.76 -8.41
C ASN A 20 -14.12 2.38 -7.18
N TYR A 21 -15.45 2.46 -7.23
CA TYR A 21 -16.25 3.02 -6.15
C TYR A 21 -16.18 2.09 -4.93
N VAL A 22 -15.85 2.65 -3.79
CA VAL A 22 -15.89 1.99 -2.49
C VAL A 22 -16.84 2.80 -1.61
N ASP A 23 -17.72 2.12 -0.88
CA ASP A 23 -18.61 2.79 0.05
C ASP A 23 -17.77 3.48 1.15
N ARG A 24 -18.07 4.75 1.40
CA ARG A 24 -17.38 5.53 2.44
C ARG A 24 -17.51 4.88 3.81
N GLU A 25 -18.66 4.30 4.11
CA GLU A 25 -18.92 3.60 5.37
C GLU A 25 -17.94 2.43 5.58
N GLU A 26 -17.55 1.72 4.51
CA GLU A 26 -16.55 0.65 4.58
C GLU A 26 -15.12 1.15 4.92
N ILE A 27 -14.90 2.47 4.87
CA ILE A 27 -13.58 3.08 5.15
C ILE A 27 -13.58 3.87 6.45
N ILE A 28 -14.55 4.76 6.63
CA ILE A 28 -14.59 5.72 7.74
C ILE A 28 -15.67 5.40 8.78
N GLY A 29 -16.55 4.45 8.48
CA GLY A 29 -17.56 4.00 9.41
C GLY A 29 -16.96 3.37 10.67
N PHE A 30 -17.72 3.43 11.76
CA PHE A 30 -17.28 2.92 13.06
C PHE A 30 -16.80 1.46 13.00
N ASP A 31 -17.56 0.57 12.37
CA ASP A 31 -17.25 -0.86 12.31
C ASP A 31 -15.95 -1.13 11.53
N ALA A 32 -15.75 -0.45 10.41
CA ALA A 32 -14.55 -0.56 9.59
C ALA A 32 -13.30 -0.09 10.36
N LEU A 33 -13.40 1.03 11.06
CA LEU A 33 -12.33 1.57 11.90
C LEU A 33 -12.06 0.68 13.12
N TYR A 34 -13.10 0.14 13.74
CA TYR A 34 -12.95 -0.77 14.89
C TYR A 34 -12.24 -2.07 14.48
N ASP A 35 -12.63 -2.67 13.36
CA ASP A 35 -11.94 -3.83 12.78
C ASP A 35 -10.47 -3.52 12.45
N SER A 36 -10.22 -2.35 11.89
CA SER A 36 -8.86 -1.90 11.59
C SER A 36 -8.03 -1.67 12.85
N MET A 37 -8.63 -1.19 13.92
CA MET A 37 -8.03 -1.10 15.27
C MET A 37 -7.68 -2.49 15.79
N MET A 38 -8.62 -3.46 15.71
CA MET A 38 -8.39 -4.83 16.15
C MET A 38 -7.24 -5.51 15.40
N LYS A 39 -7.10 -5.24 14.11
CA LYS A 39 -5.96 -5.71 13.30
C LYS A 39 -4.67 -4.99 13.68
N SER A 40 -4.72 -3.67 13.92
CA SER A 40 -3.53 -2.82 14.16
C SER A 40 -2.91 -3.00 15.55
N LYS A 41 -3.68 -3.41 16.56
CA LYS A 41 -3.19 -3.62 17.94
C LYS A 41 -2.37 -4.91 18.10
N LYS A 42 -2.43 -5.84 17.14
CA LYS A 42 -1.75 -7.14 17.26
C LYS A 42 -0.25 -6.95 17.45
N GLY A 43 0.29 -7.52 18.55
CA GLY A 43 1.73 -7.48 18.88
C GLY A 43 2.27 -6.14 19.40
N VAL A 44 1.42 -5.11 19.58
CA VAL A 44 1.86 -3.78 20.04
C VAL A 44 1.09 -3.22 21.24
N THR A 45 0.22 -4.00 21.87
CA THR A 45 -0.60 -3.60 23.02
C THR A 45 0.22 -3.25 24.27
N TRP A 46 1.48 -3.70 24.33
CA TRP A 46 2.42 -3.32 25.39
C TRP A 46 2.84 -1.85 25.36
N LYS A 47 2.61 -1.12 24.24
CA LYS A 47 2.89 0.30 24.12
C LYS A 47 1.79 1.11 24.81
N GLY A 48 2.13 2.01 25.73
CA GLY A 48 1.18 2.78 26.51
C GLY A 48 0.14 3.53 25.67
N SER A 49 0.56 4.15 24.56
CA SER A 49 -0.37 4.85 23.64
C SER A 49 -1.37 3.92 22.95
N VAL A 50 -0.97 2.69 22.65
CA VAL A 50 -1.86 1.67 22.08
C VAL A 50 -2.80 1.13 23.16
N ALA A 51 -2.26 0.83 24.35
CA ALA A 51 -3.07 0.37 25.49
C ALA A 51 -4.15 1.39 25.84
N HIS A 52 -3.81 2.67 25.91
CA HIS A 52 -4.78 3.74 26.17
C HIS A 52 -5.91 3.78 25.11
N TYR A 53 -5.58 3.73 23.82
CA TYR A 53 -6.58 3.69 22.76
C TYR A 53 -7.47 2.44 22.86
N VAL A 54 -6.89 1.28 23.14
CA VAL A 54 -7.61 0.00 23.22
C VAL A 54 -8.56 -0.02 24.42
N LEU A 55 -8.15 0.54 25.58
CA LEU A 55 -9.01 0.67 26.77
C LEU A 55 -10.23 1.57 26.52
N ASN A 56 -10.08 2.61 25.70
CA ASN A 56 -11.13 3.56 25.34
C ASN A 56 -11.61 3.35 23.89
N SER A 57 -11.52 2.12 23.37
CA SER A 57 -11.65 1.84 21.95
C SER A 57 -12.98 2.29 21.33
N MET A 58 -14.08 2.16 22.06
CA MET A 58 -15.40 2.59 21.57
C MET A 58 -15.45 4.11 21.37
N GLU A 59 -15.04 4.85 22.39
CA GLU A 59 -15.05 6.32 22.36
C GLU A 59 -14.04 6.89 21.37
N GLU A 60 -12.80 6.39 21.37
CA GLU A 60 -11.73 6.86 20.48
C GLU A 60 -12.04 6.54 19.00
N THR A 61 -12.65 5.38 18.74
CA THR A 61 -13.03 5.00 17.37
C THR A 61 -14.24 5.79 16.90
N TYR A 62 -15.22 6.02 17.77
CA TYR A 62 -16.38 6.85 17.43
C TYR A 62 -15.95 8.29 17.10
N LYS A 63 -15.11 8.90 17.95
CA LYS A 63 -14.57 10.25 17.68
C LYS A 63 -13.81 10.31 16.37
N LEU A 64 -13.03 9.27 16.04
CA LEU A 64 -12.31 9.20 14.78
C LEU A 64 -13.27 9.13 13.59
N SER A 65 -14.31 8.28 13.64
CA SER A 65 -15.33 8.20 12.60
C SER A 65 -16.04 9.54 12.41
N GLU A 66 -16.48 10.17 13.48
CA GLU A 66 -17.16 11.47 13.46
C GLU A 66 -16.29 12.58 12.85
N GLU A 67 -14.99 12.64 13.18
CA GLU A 67 -14.06 13.59 12.59
C GLU A 67 -13.86 13.36 11.08
N LEU A 68 -13.82 12.10 10.64
CA LEU A 68 -13.68 11.74 9.23
C LEU A 68 -14.95 12.06 8.44
N GLU A 69 -16.12 11.77 8.98
CA GLU A 69 -17.41 12.10 8.39
C GLU A 69 -17.61 13.62 8.23
N LYS A 70 -17.23 14.39 9.25
CA LYS A 70 -17.30 15.86 9.23
C LYS A 70 -16.20 16.54 8.41
N GLY A 71 -15.22 15.77 7.90
CA GLY A 71 -14.07 16.35 7.20
C GLY A 71 -13.15 17.19 8.08
N THR A 72 -13.20 17.01 9.40
CA THR A 72 -12.39 17.78 10.38
C THR A 72 -11.15 17.00 10.84
N TYR A 73 -10.95 15.79 10.32
CA TYR A 73 -9.80 14.98 10.65
C TYR A 73 -8.49 15.69 10.32
N LYS A 74 -7.56 15.64 11.28
CA LYS A 74 -6.17 16.09 11.11
C LYS A 74 -5.24 15.01 11.65
N ALA A 75 -4.23 14.65 10.85
CA ALA A 75 -3.19 13.74 11.30
C ALA A 75 -2.45 14.33 12.50
N ARG A 76 -2.18 13.51 13.51
CA ARG A 76 -1.40 13.90 14.69
C ARG A 76 0.10 13.90 14.36
N PRO A 77 0.91 14.66 15.09
CA PRO A 77 2.36 14.67 14.89
C PRO A 77 2.97 13.27 14.93
N THR A 78 3.90 13.02 14.04
CA THR A 78 4.67 11.78 13.99
C THR A 78 5.82 11.81 15.00
N THR A 79 6.20 10.64 15.50
CA THR A 79 7.41 10.48 16.33
C THR A 79 8.55 9.99 15.46
N GLN A 80 9.68 10.69 15.49
CA GLN A 80 10.89 10.32 14.77
C GLN A 80 11.93 9.75 15.72
N PHE A 81 12.54 8.65 15.36
CA PHE A 81 13.63 8.03 16.11
C PHE A 81 14.56 7.25 15.19
N LYS A 82 15.81 7.03 15.65
CA LYS A 82 16.79 6.25 14.91
C LYS A 82 16.89 4.84 15.47
N ILE A 83 16.94 3.87 14.59
CA ILE A 83 17.37 2.51 14.92
C ILE A 83 18.78 2.31 14.38
N THR A 84 19.63 1.60 15.14
CA THR A 84 21.04 1.39 14.78
C THR A 84 21.34 -0.02 14.28
N SER A 85 20.51 -0.99 14.62
CA SER A 85 20.68 -2.39 14.24
C SER A 85 19.49 -2.89 13.42
N PRO A 86 19.69 -3.72 12.40
CA PRO A 86 20.96 -4.18 11.82
C PRO A 86 21.68 -3.14 10.95
N LYS A 87 21.02 -2.07 10.55
CA LYS A 87 21.58 -0.90 9.84
C LYS A 87 20.95 0.38 10.38
N PRO A 88 21.69 1.47 10.48
CA PRO A 88 21.12 2.76 10.88
C PRO A 88 19.98 3.18 9.96
N ARG A 89 18.83 3.55 10.53
CA ARG A 89 17.65 4.03 9.80
C ARG A 89 16.90 5.06 10.64
N ASP A 90 16.44 6.10 9.98
CA ASP A 90 15.47 7.02 10.55
C ASP A 90 14.06 6.42 10.39
N ILE A 91 13.34 6.34 11.49
CA ILE A 91 11.98 5.81 11.54
C ILE A 91 11.01 6.94 11.86
N ILE A 92 9.98 7.06 11.05
CA ILE A 92 8.82 7.92 11.29
C ILE A 92 7.68 7.01 11.75
N SER A 93 7.21 7.21 12.98
CA SER A 93 6.10 6.44 13.55
C SER A 93 4.88 7.34 13.69
N THR A 94 3.80 6.96 13.02
CA THR A 94 2.50 7.60 13.17
C THR A 94 1.85 7.21 14.50
N CYS A 95 1.01 8.08 15.06
CA CYS A 95 0.25 7.74 16.25
C CYS A 95 -0.72 6.57 15.96
N PHE A 96 -1.16 5.88 17.01
CA PHE A 96 -1.96 4.67 16.83
C PHE A 96 -3.32 4.96 16.19
N ARG A 97 -3.95 6.07 16.55
CA ARG A 97 -5.22 6.54 15.96
C ARG A 97 -5.13 6.71 14.44
N ASP A 98 -4.11 7.41 13.97
CA ASP A 98 -3.92 7.65 12.54
C ASP A 98 -3.56 6.34 11.79
N ARG A 99 -2.87 5.43 12.48
CA ARG A 99 -2.59 4.11 11.93
C ARG A 99 -3.87 3.27 11.76
N VAL A 100 -4.84 3.42 12.65
CA VAL A 100 -6.16 2.76 12.50
C VAL A 100 -6.85 3.26 11.25
N TYR A 101 -6.91 4.56 11.04
CA TYR A 101 -7.51 5.14 9.84
C TYR A 101 -6.76 4.73 8.56
N GLN A 102 -5.43 4.89 8.54
CA GLN A 102 -4.63 4.48 7.39
C GLN A 102 -4.80 3.01 7.05
N ARG A 103 -4.95 2.17 8.05
CA ARG A 103 -5.22 0.76 7.83
C ARG A 103 -6.58 0.52 7.22
N SER A 104 -7.62 1.19 7.68
CA SER A 104 -8.94 1.10 7.09
C SER A 104 -8.94 1.54 5.63
N LEU A 105 -8.40 2.72 5.36
CA LEU A 105 -8.25 3.26 4.01
C LEU A 105 -7.44 2.32 3.09
N ASN A 106 -6.34 1.78 3.60
CA ASN A 106 -5.52 0.85 2.82
C ASN A 106 -6.20 -0.48 2.55
N ASP A 107 -6.73 -1.14 3.59
CA ASP A 107 -7.23 -2.52 3.48
C ASP A 107 -8.55 -2.58 2.68
N ASN A 108 -9.39 -1.55 2.80
CA ASN A 108 -10.73 -1.53 2.21
C ASN A 108 -10.79 -0.82 0.85
N ALA A 109 -9.85 0.08 0.54
CA ALA A 109 -9.84 0.82 -0.72
C ALA A 109 -8.52 0.73 -1.49
N LEU A 110 -7.42 1.25 -0.94
CA LEU A 110 -6.19 1.40 -1.73
C LEU A 110 -5.61 0.06 -2.19
N TYR A 111 -5.53 -0.91 -1.29
CA TYR A 111 -4.98 -2.21 -1.63
C TYR A 111 -5.75 -2.91 -2.76
N PRO A 112 -7.09 -3.10 -2.69
CA PRO A 112 -7.83 -3.76 -3.75
C PRO A 112 -7.81 -2.99 -5.08
N ILE A 113 -7.80 -1.65 -5.06
CA ILE A 113 -7.76 -0.84 -6.29
C ILE A 113 -6.37 -0.89 -6.93
N MET A 114 -5.34 -0.58 -6.16
CA MET A 114 -3.99 -0.39 -6.68
C MET A 114 -3.30 -1.70 -7.09
N THR A 115 -3.63 -2.83 -6.42
CA THR A 115 -3.01 -4.12 -6.77
C THR A 115 -3.59 -4.80 -8.00
N LYS A 116 -4.79 -4.40 -8.47
CA LYS A 116 -5.43 -4.97 -9.68
C LYS A 116 -4.53 -4.90 -10.92
N GLN A 117 -3.75 -3.84 -11.05
CA GLN A 117 -2.90 -3.61 -12.22
C GLN A 117 -1.50 -4.21 -12.12
N LEU A 118 -1.13 -4.80 -10.99
CA LEU A 118 0.21 -5.36 -10.84
C LEU A 118 0.39 -6.61 -11.69
N ILE A 119 1.57 -6.76 -12.28
CA ILE A 119 1.92 -8.00 -12.97
C ILE A 119 1.91 -9.18 -11.99
N ARG A 120 1.64 -10.39 -12.51
CA ARG A 120 1.63 -11.60 -11.69
C ARG A 120 2.93 -11.80 -10.91
N ASP A 121 4.05 -11.47 -11.54
CA ASP A 121 5.39 -11.71 -11.03
C ASP A 121 5.92 -10.55 -10.16
N ASN A 122 5.02 -9.78 -9.53
CA ASN A 122 5.32 -8.85 -8.45
C ASN A 122 4.92 -9.49 -7.12
N TRP A 123 5.87 -9.67 -6.19
CA TRP A 123 5.66 -10.35 -4.89
C TRP A 123 5.79 -9.41 -3.68
N ALA A 124 6.08 -8.15 -3.90
CA ALA A 124 6.26 -7.21 -2.80
C ALA A 124 4.92 -6.82 -2.16
N CYS A 125 4.84 -6.84 -0.84
CA CYS A 125 3.73 -6.31 -0.03
C CYS A 125 2.32 -6.78 -0.45
N GLN A 126 2.18 -7.93 -1.10
CA GLN A 126 0.91 -8.47 -1.53
C GLN A 126 0.46 -9.63 -0.63
N LYS A 127 -0.86 -9.67 -0.33
CA LYS A 127 -1.47 -10.77 0.42
C LYS A 127 -1.35 -12.07 -0.38
N GLY A 128 -0.96 -13.15 0.29
CA GLY A 128 -0.79 -14.46 -0.35
C GLY A 128 0.45 -14.61 -1.25
N LYS A 129 1.31 -13.60 -1.30
CA LYS A 129 2.59 -13.64 -2.01
C LYS A 129 3.74 -13.32 -1.04
N GLY A 130 4.88 -13.95 -1.22
CA GLY A 130 6.03 -13.75 -0.35
C GLY A 130 7.34 -14.22 -0.97
N THR A 131 8.40 -14.16 -0.19
CA THR A 131 9.76 -14.54 -0.61
C THR A 131 9.87 -15.98 -1.08
N ASP A 132 9.12 -16.89 -0.46
CA ASP A 132 9.17 -18.32 -0.82
C ASP A 132 8.48 -18.55 -2.17
N ASP A 133 7.32 -17.93 -2.40
CA ASP A 133 6.63 -17.99 -3.69
C ASP A 133 7.47 -17.35 -4.82
N ALA A 134 8.12 -16.22 -4.53
CA ALA A 134 9.07 -15.59 -5.46
C ALA A 134 10.24 -16.50 -5.81
N ARG A 135 10.80 -17.20 -4.80
CA ARG A 135 11.92 -18.14 -4.98
C ARG A 135 11.51 -19.34 -5.84
N ASP A 136 10.33 -19.90 -5.59
CA ASP A 136 9.84 -21.05 -6.36
C ASP A 136 9.52 -20.63 -7.80
N ARG A 137 9.00 -19.47 -8.00
CA ARG A 137 8.80 -18.90 -9.33
C ARG A 137 10.14 -18.70 -10.07
N MET A 138 11.15 -18.17 -9.39
CA MET A 138 12.50 -18.02 -9.94
C MET A 138 13.09 -19.36 -10.38
N LYS A 139 12.96 -20.43 -9.57
CA LYS A 139 13.38 -21.78 -9.96
C LYS A 139 12.74 -22.23 -11.27
N ILE A 140 11.42 -22.00 -11.42
CA ILE A 140 10.71 -22.33 -12.65
C ILE A 140 11.30 -21.60 -13.86
N PHE A 141 11.63 -20.32 -13.72
CA PHE A 141 12.24 -19.57 -14.83
C PHE A 141 13.64 -20.06 -15.17
N LEU A 142 14.50 -20.26 -14.17
CA LEU A 142 15.84 -20.81 -14.38
C LEU A 142 15.78 -22.19 -15.07
N GLN A 143 14.87 -23.06 -14.66
CA GLN A 143 14.67 -24.35 -15.30
C GLN A 143 14.22 -24.22 -16.77
N ARG A 144 13.32 -23.27 -17.08
CA ARG A 144 12.90 -23.00 -18.46
C ARG A 144 14.04 -22.46 -19.32
N MET A 145 14.83 -21.53 -18.76
CA MET A 145 16.01 -21.00 -19.44
C MET A 145 17.03 -22.10 -19.71
N TYR A 146 17.34 -22.90 -18.70
CA TYR A 146 18.28 -24.01 -18.84
C TYR A 146 17.81 -25.05 -19.88
N ARG A 147 16.52 -25.43 -19.88
CA ARG A 147 15.98 -26.36 -20.89
C ARG A 147 16.10 -25.82 -22.31
N LYS A 148 15.99 -24.49 -22.49
CA LYS A 148 16.02 -23.85 -23.81
C LYS A 148 17.43 -23.54 -24.31
N TYR A 149 18.32 -23.13 -23.43
CA TYR A 149 19.62 -22.56 -23.78
C TYR A 149 20.83 -23.27 -23.13
N GLY A 150 20.59 -24.32 -22.33
CA GLY A 150 21.64 -24.96 -21.55
C GLY A 150 22.23 -24.00 -20.54
N THR A 151 23.53 -23.80 -20.58
CA THR A 151 24.26 -22.83 -19.77
C THR A 151 24.50 -21.48 -20.48
N ASP A 152 24.02 -21.34 -21.72
CA ASP A 152 24.22 -20.13 -22.52
C ASP A 152 23.08 -19.11 -22.30
N PHE A 153 23.00 -18.56 -21.10
CA PHE A 153 22.12 -17.45 -20.75
C PHE A 153 22.69 -16.61 -19.63
N TYR A 154 22.22 -15.38 -19.54
CA TYR A 154 22.64 -14.41 -18.53
C TYR A 154 21.44 -13.95 -17.72
N GLY A 155 21.62 -13.73 -16.41
CA GLY A 155 20.70 -13.06 -15.52
C GLY A 155 21.15 -11.64 -15.23
N LEU A 156 20.27 -10.65 -15.37
CA LEU A 156 20.50 -9.28 -14.94
C LEU A 156 19.69 -9.02 -13.68
N GLN A 157 20.36 -8.62 -12.60
CA GLN A 157 19.71 -8.13 -11.40
C GLN A 157 19.92 -6.64 -11.28
N CYS A 158 18.82 -5.90 -11.17
CA CYS A 158 18.84 -4.45 -10.97
C CYS A 158 18.24 -4.11 -9.59
N ASP A 159 18.77 -3.09 -8.95
CA ASP A 159 18.23 -2.51 -7.73
C ASP A 159 18.21 -0.98 -7.85
N ILE A 160 17.16 -0.35 -7.32
CA ILE A 160 17.03 1.10 -7.35
C ILE A 160 17.59 1.67 -6.05
N HIS A 161 18.68 2.39 -6.17
CA HIS A 161 19.31 3.02 -5.03
C HIS A 161 18.39 4.05 -4.36
N GLY A 162 18.16 3.87 -3.05
CA GLY A 162 17.36 4.81 -2.27
C GLY A 162 15.92 4.96 -2.78
N TYR A 163 15.25 3.88 -3.17
CA TYR A 163 13.92 3.91 -3.79
C TYR A 163 12.94 4.82 -3.06
N TYR A 164 12.59 4.50 -1.80
CA TYR A 164 11.65 5.31 -1.02
C TYR A 164 12.15 6.72 -0.69
N PRO A 165 13.44 6.93 -0.31
CA PRO A 165 13.97 8.27 -0.11
C PRO A 165 13.94 9.18 -1.35
N ASN A 166 13.93 8.60 -2.55
CA ASN A 166 13.93 9.35 -3.81
C ASN A 166 12.56 9.38 -4.51
N MET A 167 11.51 8.78 -3.92
CA MET A 167 10.16 8.89 -4.47
C MET A 167 9.64 10.32 -4.37
N ARG A 168 9.25 10.88 -5.51
CA ARG A 168 8.68 12.22 -5.61
C ARG A 168 7.22 12.23 -5.13
N HIS A 169 6.85 13.21 -4.34
CA HIS A 169 5.50 13.34 -3.79
C HIS A 169 4.46 13.66 -4.87
N ASP A 170 4.80 14.56 -5.82
CA ASP A 170 3.92 14.91 -6.94
C ASP A 170 3.57 13.71 -7.82
N LEU A 171 4.56 12.93 -8.25
CA LEU A 171 4.33 11.73 -9.05
C LEU A 171 3.56 10.64 -8.29
N THR A 172 3.80 10.51 -6.99
CA THR A 172 3.05 9.58 -6.16
C THR A 172 1.58 9.99 -6.04
N LYS A 173 1.31 11.28 -5.88
CA LYS A 173 -0.06 11.81 -5.86
C LYS A 173 -0.75 11.64 -7.21
N GLU A 174 -0.05 11.91 -8.31
CA GLU A 174 -0.56 11.68 -9.66
C GLU A 174 -0.96 10.22 -9.88
N LEU A 175 -0.11 9.26 -9.47
CA LEU A 175 -0.43 7.83 -9.51
C LEU A 175 -1.74 7.50 -8.78
N PHE A 176 -1.98 8.09 -7.61
CA PHE A 176 -3.23 7.89 -6.88
C PHE A 176 -4.41 8.58 -7.56
N ARG A 177 -4.23 9.80 -8.06
CA ARG A 177 -5.27 10.56 -8.76
C ARG A 177 -5.79 9.82 -9.99
N ASP A 178 -4.92 9.15 -10.73
CA ASP A 178 -5.28 8.39 -11.93
C ASP A 178 -6.14 7.14 -11.64
N LYS A 179 -6.15 6.66 -10.42
CA LYS A 179 -6.76 5.37 -10.06
C LYS A 179 -7.91 5.48 -9.06
N LEU A 180 -7.97 6.56 -8.31
CA LEU A 180 -8.95 6.78 -7.26
C LEU A 180 -10.00 7.79 -7.70
N ASP A 181 -11.21 7.66 -7.17
CA ASP A 181 -12.19 8.74 -7.26
C ASP A 181 -11.74 9.97 -6.45
N ASP A 182 -12.40 11.11 -6.67
CA ASP A 182 -12.00 12.39 -6.07
C ASP A 182 -11.99 12.34 -4.54
N TRP A 183 -12.99 11.70 -3.94
CA TRP A 183 -13.06 11.62 -2.48
C TRP A 183 -11.93 10.76 -1.90
N LEU A 184 -11.71 9.57 -2.45
CA LEU A 184 -10.61 8.67 -2.04
C LEU A 184 -9.24 9.33 -2.23
N TYR A 185 -9.08 10.04 -3.35
CA TYR A 185 -7.86 10.79 -3.60
C TYR A 185 -7.62 11.86 -2.53
N GLU A 186 -8.64 12.66 -2.19
CA GLU A 186 -8.54 13.69 -1.14
C GLU A 186 -8.18 13.08 0.22
N GLN A 187 -8.80 11.96 0.59
CA GLN A 187 -8.45 11.24 1.83
C GLN A 187 -6.99 10.77 1.81
N THR A 188 -6.54 10.21 0.71
CA THR A 188 -5.18 9.72 0.53
C THR A 188 -4.17 10.87 0.57
N ALA A 189 -4.42 11.96 -0.15
CA ALA A 189 -3.58 13.15 -0.18
C ALA A 189 -3.49 13.81 1.20
N THR A 190 -4.59 13.93 1.93
CA THR A 190 -4.62 14.46 3.31
C THR A 190 -3.69 13.68 4.24
N VAL A 191 -3.69 12.36 4.16
CA VAL A 191 -2.80 11.52 4.95
C VAL A 191 -1.33 11.70 4.53
N LEU A 192 -1.06 11.73 3.23
CA LEU A 192 0.31 11.90 2.72
C LEU A 192 0.88 13.27 3.10
N ASP A 193 0.14 14.33 2.89
CA ASP A 193 0.55 15.70 3.20
C ASP A 193 0.70 15.96 4.70
N GLY A 194 -0.13 15.31 5.51
CA GLY A 194 -0.06 15.41 6.96
C GLY A 194 1.14 14.69 7.60
N GLN A 195 1.81 13.79 6.88
CA GLN A 195 2.87 12.96 7.42
C GLN A 195 4.24 13.15 6.79
N TYR A 196 4.30 13.64 5.57
CA TYR A 196 5.54 13.76 4.81
C TYR A 196 5.73 15.20 4.34
N ALA A 197 6.75 15.85 4.89
CA ALA A 197 7.12 17.20 4.51
C ALA A 197 8.06 17.19 3.29
N GLY A 198 8.04 18.27 2.52
CA GLY A 198 8.89 18.45 1.34
C GLY A 198 8.34 17.80 0.07
N ASP A 199 9.19 17.66 -0.95
CA ASP A 199 8.77 17.24 -2.28
C ASP A 199 9.22 15.82 -2.64
N VAL A 200 10.10 15.24 -1.84
CA VAL A 200 10.76 13.96 -2.09
C VAL A 200 10.94 13.18 -0.81
N GLY A 201 10.74 11.89 -0.90
CA GLY A 201 11.07 10.93 0.14
C GLY A 201 9.88 10.47 0.98
N TYR A 202 9.81 9.16 1.13
CA TYR A 202 8.83 8.50 1.98
C TYR A 202 9.51 7.49 2.90
N ASN A 203 8.89 7.25 4.06
CA ASN A 203 9.29 6.17 4.94
C ASN A 203 8.38 4.96 4.72
N PRO A 204 8.89 3.76 4.38
CA PRO A 204 8.10 2.57 4.09
C PRO A 204 7.36 1.97 5.29
N GLY A 205 7.31 2.65 6.43
CA GLY A 205 6.60 2.20 7.62
C GLY A 205 5.08 2.22 7.51
N SER A 206 4.52 2.99 6.58
CA SER A 206 3.09 3.05 6.28
C SER A 206 2.71 2.03 5.20
N GLN A 207 1.56 1.35 5.37
CA GLN A 207 1.01 0.45 4.35
C GLN A 207 0.66 1.20 3.05
N MET A 208 0.19 2.44 3.14
CA MET A 208 -0.09 3.28 1.98
C MET A 208 1.17 3.52 1.14
N ILE A 209 2.28 3.82 1.80
CA ILE A 209 3.56 4.01 1.09
C ILE A 209 4.08 2.71 0.50
N GLN A 210 3.85 1.58 1.16
CA GLN A 210 4.18 0.28 0.59
C GLN A 210 3.38 0.01 -0.68
N ILE A 211 2.07 0.27 -0.69
CA ILE A 211 1.22 0.13 -1.88
C ILE A 211 1.65 1.11 -2.97
N ALA A 212 1.88 2.38 -2.65
CA ALA A 212 2.43 3.34 -3.61
C ALA A 212 3.74 2.83 -4.22
N GLY A 213 4.65 2.32 -3.39
CA GLY A 213 5.94 1.81 -3.83
C GLY A 213 5.84 0.63 -4.81
N ILE A 214 4.97 -0.34 -4.56
CA ILE A 214 4.82 -1.49 -5.48
C ILE A 214 4.08 -1.15 -6.76
N THR A 215 3.27 -0.10 -6.77
CA THR A 215 2.49 0.32 -7.94
C THR A 215 3.19 1.39 -8.77
N PHE A 216 4.10 2.16 -8.17
CA PHE A 216 4.82 3.25 -8.82
C PHE A 216 5.60 2.83 -10.08
N LEU A 217 6.08 1.59 -10.11
CA LEU A 217 6.81 1.03 -11.25
C LEU A 217 5.96 0.05 -12.08
N SER A 218 4.66 -0.03 -11.84
CA SER A 218 3.79 -0.97 -12.53
C SER A 218 3.81 -0.79 -14.05
N GLU A 219 3.80 0.44 -14.55
CA GLU A 219 3.88 0.71 -16.00
C GLU A 219 5.21 0.25 -16.59
N TYR A 220 6.30 0.45 -15.86
CA TYR A 220 7.61 -0.06 -16.24
C TYR A 220 7.63 -1.59 -16.31
N ASP A 221 7.04 -2.26 -15.32
CA ASP A 221 6.92 -3.72 -15.29
C ASP A 221 6.14 -4.24 -16.52
N HIS A 222 5.02 -3.60 -16.85
CA HIS A 222 4.23 -3.93 -18.04
C HIS A 222 5.02 -3.68 -19.33
N MET A 223 5.70 -2.54 -19.44
CA MET A 223 6.54 -2.22 -20.59
C MET A 223 7.65 -3.25 -20.78
N MET A 224 8.32 -3.67 -19.72
CA MET A 224 9.37 -4.69 -19.78
C MET A 224 8.86 -6.05 -20.22
N ARG A 225 7.62 -6.41 -19.84
CA ARG A 225 6.99 -7.66 -20.30
C ARG A 225 6.52 -7.61 -21.75
N SER A 226 6.08 -6.46 -22.25
CA SER A 226 5.50 -6.29 -23.58
C SER A 226 6.54 -6.08 -24.68
N ARG A 227 7.77 -5.74 -24.34
CA ARG A 227 8.83 -5.56 -25.35
C ARG A 227 9.06 -6.87 -26.10
N PRO A 228 9.19 -6.82 -27.45
CA PRO A 228 9.59 -7.97 -28.23
C PRO A 228 10.94 -8.43 -27.71
N LYS A 229 10.98 -9.68 -27.26
CA LYS A 229 12.14 -10.28 -26.61
C LYS A 229 13.34 -10.21 -27.55
N PRO A 230 14.45 -9.57 -27.19
CA PRO A 230 15.71 -9.80 -27.88
C PRO A 230 16.03 -11.30 -27.80
N ARG A 231 16.86 -11.84 -28.70
CA ARG A 231 17.27 -13.26 -28.67
C ARG A 231 17.87 -13.70 -27.31
N ILE A 232 18.12 -12.77 -26.42
CA ILE A 232 18.56 -12.92 -25.04
C ILE A 232 17.39 -12.48 -24.17
N THR A 233 16.58 -13.40 -23.71
CA THR A 233 15.47 -13.13 -22.78
C THR A 233 16.01 -13.12 -21.37
N ALA A 234 16.38 -11.95 -20.87
CA ALA A 234 16.39 -11.72 -19.44
C ALA A 234 14.95 -11.42 -19.02
N ASP A 235 14.29 -12.32 -18.32
CA ASP A 235 13.12 -11.96 -17.53
C ASP A 235 13.65 -11.11 -16.38
N ILE A 236 13.39 -9.80 -16.43
CA ILE A 236 13.84 -8.85 -15.42
C ILE A 236 12.91 -8.99 -14.22
N TRP A 237 13.47 -9.29 -13.07
CA TRP A 237 12.77 -9.44 -11.81
C TRP A 237 13.00 -8.22 -10.94
N MET A 238 11.94 -7.51 -10.61
CA MET A 238 11.96 -6.52 -9.56
C MET A 238 11.47 -7.17 -8.28
N ILE A 239 12.38 -7.66 -7.47
CA ILE A 239 12.11 -7.96 -6.07
C ILE A 239 12.24 -6.64 -5.34
N GLN A 240 11.14 -5.92 -5.16
CA GLN A 240 11.13 -4.83 -4.19
C GLN A 240 11.30 -5.44 -2.80
N HIS A 241 12.45 -5.20 -2.23
CA HIS A 241 12.74 -5.54 -0.83
C HIS A 241 11.86 -4.68 0.07
N CYS A 242 10.69 -5.19 0.43
CA CYS A 242 10.07 -4.83 1.69
C CYS A 242 10.98 -5.39 2.79
N SER A 243 11.95 -4.59 3.20
CA SER A 243 12.97 -5.04 4.15
C SER A 243 12.42 -5.17 5.56
N ILE A 244 11.97 -6.37 5.86
CA ILE A 244 11.99 -6.90 7.22
C ILE A 244 12.70 -8.25 7.10
N HIS A 245 13.97 -8.30 7.55
CA HIS A 245 14.89 -9.44 7.56
C HIS A 245 15.55 -9.86 6.24
N GLN A 246 16.60 -9.15 5.85
CA GLN A 246 17.67 -9.74 5.05
C GLN A 246 18.47 -10.74 5.89
N LYS A 247 18.21 -12.03 5.72
CA LYS A 247 19.26 -13.04 5.88
C LYS A 247 19.81 -13.34 4.49
N ASN A 248 21.14 -13.25 4.35
CA ASN A 248 21.92 -13.53 3.16
C ASN A 248 21.44 -14.76 2.40
N ILE A 249 20.88 -14.57 1.20
CA ILE A 249 20.34 -15.65 0.36
C ILE A 249 21.37 -16.14 -0.68
N TRP A 250 22.50 -15.46 -0.81
CA TRP A 250 23.53 -15.81 -1.77
C TRP A 250 24.88 -16.08 -1.07
N LYS A 251 25.08 -17.31 -0.60
CA LYS A 251 26.37 -17.99 -0.51
C LYS A 251 26.21 -19.31 -1.25
N THR A 252 26.71 -19.37 -2.48
CA THR A 252 27.20 -20.61 -3.08
C THR A 252 28.51 -20.99 -2.44
#